data_92d1176744c7b839b8567441f19eb839
#
_entry.id   92d1176744c7b839b8567441f19eb839
#
_cell.length_a   1.000
_cell.length_b   1.000
_cell.length_c   1.000
_cell.angle_alpha   90.00
_cell.angle_beta   90.00
_cell.angle_gamma   90.00
#
_symmetry.space_group_name_H-M   'P 1'
#
loop_
_entity.id
_entity.type
_entity.pdbx_description
1 polymer ?
#
loop_
_entity_poly.entity_id
_entity_poly.type
_entity_poly.pdbx_seq_one_letter_code
_entity_poly.pdbx_strand_id
1 'polypeptide(L)'
;MGTDVAFVKMHGLGNDYVYIDVFANPAPEDPAGLARRLADRHRGVGGDGMILVEPSQVAAARMRMFNADGSESEMCGNGVRCVAHLIVARGYAAAGPLTIETGRGVLAIEVMPRGPLQSQVKVDMGPPILLARDVPVEH
;
A
#
# COMPACT_ATOMS: atom_id res chain seq x y z
N MET A 1 8.06 -26.37 -9.38
CA MET A 1 8.62 -25.34 -10.25
C MET A 1 8.55 -23.99 -9.57
N GLY A 2 9.66 -23.30 -9.46
CA GLY A 2 9.71 -21.99 -8.87
C GLY A 2 8.94 -20.98 -9.72
N THR A 3 8.21 -20.10 -9.07
CA THR A 3 7.51 -19.01 -9.73
C THR A 3 8.22 -17.72 -9.33
N ASP A 4 8.64 -16.96 -10.31
CA ASP A 4 9.25 -15.67 -10.05
C ASP A 4 8.15 -14.68 -9.63
N VAL A 5 8.41 -13.91 -8.60
CA VAL A 5 7.50 -12.88 -8.10
C VAL A 5 8.19 -11.53 -8.29
N ALA A 6 7.60 -10.70 -9.14
CA ALA A 6 8.09 -9.34 -9.31
C ALA A 6 7.57 -8.48 -8.16
N PHE A 7 8.45 -7.74 -7.51
CA PHE A 7 8.09 -6.90 -6.39
C PHE A 7 8.90 -5.62 -6.37
N VAL A 8 8.41 -4.64 -5.60
CA VAL A 8 9.14 -3.41 -5.30
C VAL A 8 9.20 -3.28 -3.78
N LYS A 9 10.37 -3.00 -3.26
CA LYS A 9 10.52 -2.71 -1.82
C LYS A 9 10.50 -1.20 -1.63
N MET A 10 9.57 -0.71 -0.83
CA MET A 10 9.45 0.72 -0.55
C MET A 10 9.23 0.95 0.94
N HIS A 11 9.55 2.16 1.37
CA HIS A 11 9.28 2.56 2.75
C HIS A 11 8.74 3.98 2.81
N GLY A 12 7.94 4.27 3.83
CA GLY A 12 7.46 5.59 4.15
C GLY A 12 7.43 5.74 5.66
N LEU A 13 8.11 6.77 6.18
CA LEU A 13 8.11 7.11 7.61
C LEU A 13 8.47 5.91 8.51
N GLY A 14 9.42 5.09 8.08
CA GLY A 14 9.91 3.97 8.88
C GLY A 14 9.23 2.64 8.67
N ASN A 15 8.10 2.60 7.97
CA ASN A 15 7.45 1.34 7.60
C ASN A 15 7.95 0.88 6.24
N ASP A 16 8.35 -0.37 6.14
CA ASP A 16 8.81 -0.95 4.88
C ASP A 16 7.95 -2.14 4.51
N TYR A 17 7.51 -2.14 3.25
CA TYR A 17 6.64 -3.19 2.71
C TYR A 17 7.17 -3.69 1.38
N VAL A 18 6.78 -4.93 1.06
CA VAL A 18 6.99 -5.50 -0.26
C VAL A 18 5.73 -5.25 -1.07
N TYR A 19 5.85 -4.58 -2.22
CA TYR A 19 4.71 -4.21 -3.06
C TYR A 19 4.67 -5.09 -4.29
N ILE A 20 3.50 -5.67 -4.55
CA ILE A 20 3.24 -6.48 -5.74
C ILE A 20 2.32 -5.67 -6.66
N ASP A 21 2.79 -5.39 -7.86
CA ASP A 21 2.04 -4.63 -8.86
C ASP A 21 1.14 -5.57 -9.63
N VAL A 22 -0.14 -5.61 -9.27
CA VAL A 22 -1.12 -6.50 -9.91
C VAL A 22 -1.73 -5.86 -11.17
N PHE A 23 -1.34 -4.64 -11.53
CA PHE A 23 -1.64 -4.10 -12.86
C PHE A 23 -0.83 -4.84 -13.93
N ALA A 24 0.42 -5.15 -13.63
CA ALA A 24 1.35 -5.76 -14.57
C ALA A 24 1.55 -7.26 -14.35
N ASN A 25 1.15 -7.78 -13.20
CA ASN A 25 1.40 -9.17 -12.82
C ASN A 25 0.11 -9.81 -12.31
N PRO A 26 -0.02 -11.15 -12.41
CA PRO A 26 -1.20 -11.81 -11.87
C PRO A 26 -1.23 -11.70 -10.34
N ALA A 27 -2.44 -11.66 -9.78
CA ALA A 27 -2.61 -11.67 -8.34
C ALA A 27 -2.14 -13.01 -7.77
N PRO A 28 -1.47 -12.99 -6.59
CA PRO A 28 -1.07 -14.25 -5.97
C PRO A 28 -2.29 -15.06 -5.53
N GLU A 29 -2.19 -16.39 -5.68
CA GLU A 29 -3.28 -17.29 -5.29
C GLU A 29 -3.45 -17.37 -3.78
N ASP A 30 -2.33 -17.28 -3.03
CA ASP A 30 -2.33 -17.33 -1.58
C ASP A 30 -1.59 -16.10 -1.05
N PRO A 31 -2.26 -14.93 -1.02
CA PRO A 31 -1.60 -13.71 -0.57
C PRO A 31 -1.06 -13.80 0.86
N ALA A 32 -1.82 -14.41 1.77
CA ALA A 32 -1.39 -14.51 3.16
C ALA A 32 -0.10 -15.32 3.30
N GLY A 33 -0.03 -16.46 2.60
CA GLY A 33 1.18 -17.30 2.61
C GLY A 33 2.36 -16.60 1.97
N LEU A 34 2.11 -15.90 0.86
CA LEU A 34 3.16 -15.14 0.19
C LEU A 34 3.68 -14.02 1.09
N ALA A 35 2.78 -13.33 1.80
CA ALA A 35 3.18 -12.27 2.72
C ALA A 35 4.10 -12.80 3.82
N ARG A 36 3.75 -13.94 4.40
CA ARG A 36 4.60 -14.56 5.43
C ARG A 36 6.00 -14.87 4.90
N ARG A 37 6.08 -15.38 3.67
CA ARG A 37 7.38 -15.73 3.07
C ARG A 37 8.18 -14.50 2.68
N LEU A 38 7.56 -13.51 2.04
CA LEU A 38 8.26 -12.32 1.56
C LEU A 38 8.68 -11.39 2.70
N ALA A 39 7.85 -11.27 3.74
CA ALA A 39 8.14 -10.35 4.84
C ALA A 39 9.16 -10.90 5.82
N ASP A 40 9.48 -12.19 5.75
CA ASP A 40 10.48 -12.80 6.64
C ASP A 40 11.84 -12.14 6.40
N ARG A 41 12.40 -11.52 7.45
CA ARG A 41 13.64 -10.76 7.34
C ARG A 41 14.88 -11.65 7.28
N HIS A 42 14.73 -12.95 7.54
CA HIS A 42 15.85 -13.89 7.50
C HIS A 42 15.85 -14.73 6.23
N ARG A 43 14.68 -15.07 5.69
CA ARG A 43 14.54 -16.00 4.57
C ARG A 43 13.90 -15.38 3.34
N GLY A 44 13.23 -14.25 3.48
CA GLY A 44 12.58 -13.55 2.39
C GLY A 44 13.25 -12.22 2.08
N VAL A 45 12.47 -11.34 1.48
CA VAL A 45 12.91 -9.98 1.20
C VAL A 45 13.02 -9.18 2.50
N GLY A 46 12.13 -9.45 3.44
CA GLY A 46 12.06 -8.72 4.70
C GLY A 46 11.22 -7.47 4.61
N GLY A 47 10.32 -7.29 5.57
CA GLY A 47 9.50 -6.09 5.62
C GLY A 47 8.45 -6.21 6.72
N ASP A 48 7.71 -5.11 6.91
CA ASP A 48 6.60 -5.09 7.86
C ASP A 48 5.39 -5.87 7.32
N GLY A 49 5.37 -6.12 6.03
CA GLY A 49 4.31 -6.86 5.39
C GLY A 49 4.39 -6.76 3.87
N MET A 50 3.30 -7.14 3.22
CA MET A 50 3.16 -7.11 1.77
C MET A 50 1.91 -6.31 1.40
N ILE A 51 2.01 -5.55 0.34
CA ILE A 51 0.87 -4.78 -0.18
C ILE A 51 0.66 -5.16 -1.63
N LEU A 52 -0.58 -5.51 -1.97
CA LEU A 52 -1.00 -5.70 -3.36
C LEU A 52 -1.54 -4.38 -3.89
N VAL A 53 -1.04 -3.97 -5.04
CA VAL A 53 -1.50 -2.77 -5.75
C VAL A 53 -2.30 -3.25 -6.93
N GLU A 54 -3.61 -3.09 -6.86
CA GLU A 54 -4.56 -3.70 -7.80
C GLU A 54 -5.35 -2.66 -8.57
N PRO A 55 -5.85 -2.99 -9.77
CA PRO A 55 -6.85 -2.15 -10.42
C PRO A 55 -8.11 -2.02 -9.57
N SER A 56 -8.79 -0.89 -9.68
CA SER A 56 -10.03 -0.62 -8.97
C SER A 56 -11.09 -0.13 -9.96
N GLN A 57 -12.36 -0.45 -9.67
CA GLN A 57 -13.48 0.06 -10.46
C GLN A 57 -14.01 1.38 -9.92
N VAL A 58 -13.57 1.80 -8.74
CA VAL A 58 -14.09 2.99 -8.07
C VAL A 58 -13.00 4.03 -7.76
N ALA A 59 -11.73 3.69 -7.99
CA ALA A 59 -10.60 4.54 -7.65
C ALA A 59 -9.46 4.31 -8.64
N ALA A 60 -8.38 5.08 -8.51
CA ALA A 60 -7.21 4.91 -9.37
C ALA A 60 -6.51 3.57 -9.13
N ALA A 61 -6.57 3.05 -7.90
CA ALA A 61 -6.03 1.75 -7.56
C ALA A 61 -6.71 1.24 -6.30
N ARG A 62 -6.55 -0.05 -6.05
CA ARG A 62 -6.96 -0.69 -4.80
C ARG A 62 -5.73 -1.20 -4.07
N MET A 63 -5.69 -0.99 -2.77
CA MET A 63 -4.63 -1.47 -1.91
C MET A 63 -5.15 -2.58 -1.02
N ARG A 64 -4.48 -3.73 -1.03
CA ARG A 64 -4.71 -4.78 -0.04
C ARG A 64 -3.41 -5.00 0.72
N MET A 65 -3.49 -4.93 2.05
CA MET A 65 -2.32 -4.98 2.89
C MET A 65 -2.34 -6.24 3.77
N PHE A 66 -1.21 -6.94 3.79
CA PHE A 66 -1.01 -8.14 4.59
C PHE A 66 0.16 -7.92 5.53
N ASN A 67 -0.04 -8.19 6.80
CA ASN A 67 1.02 -8.11 7.80
C ASN A 67 2.03 -9.25 7.61
N ALA A 68 3.16 -9.17 8.30
CA ALA A 68 4.20 -10.19 8.19
C ALA A 68 3.72 -11.57 8.64
N ASP A 69 2.69 -11.63 9.48
CA ASP A 69 2.09 -12.90 9.92
C ASP A 69 1.05 -13.44 8.94
N GLY A 70 0.78 -12.74 7.85
CA GLY A 70 -0.18 -13.12 6.83
C GLY A 70 -1.58 -12.59 7.05
N SER A 71 -1.87 -11.94 8.18
CA SER A 71 -3.20 -11.38 8.42
C SER A 71 -3.41 -10.15 7.52
N GLU A 72 -4.63 -10.00 6.99
CA GLU A 72 -4.98 -8.87 6.17
C GLU A 72 -5.40 -7.69 7.05
N SER A 73 -4.86 -6.50 6.76
CA SER A 73 -5.18 -5.27 7.45
C SER A 73 -5.99 -4.37 6.53
N GLU A 74 -6.81 -3.51 7.12
CA GLU A 74 -7.70 -2.66 6.33
C GLU A 74 -6.98 -1.50 5.67
N MET A 75 -5.99 -0.90 6.36
CA MET A 75 -5.32 0.28 5.84
C MET A 75 -4.07 0.59 6.66
N CYS A 76 -3.05 1.11 5.96
CA CYS A 76 -1.87 1.69 6.58
C CYS A 76 -1.55 3.00 5.87
N GLY A 77 -1.56 4.11 6.60
CA GLY A 77 -1.33 5.43 6.03
C GLY A 77 0.01 5.56 5.31
N ASN A 78 1.06 4.95 5.88
CA ASN A 78 2.38 4.96 5.25
C ASN A 78 2.42 4.08 4.01
N GLY A 79 1.72 2.94 4.06
CA GLY A 79 1.63 2.05 2.91
C GLY A 79 0.90 2.68 1.74
N VAL A 80 -0.19 3.41 2.00
CA VAL A 80 -0.96 4.04 0.92
C VAL A 80 -0.16 5.15 0.23
N ARG A 81 0.75 5.81 0.94
CA ARG A 81 1.64 6.80 0.33
C ARG A 81 2.53 6.17 -0.72
N CYS A 82 3.09 5.00 -0.42
CA CYS A 82 3.94 4.29 -1.37
C CYS A 82 3.14 3.73 -2.55
N VAL A 83 1.91 3.27 -2.33
CA VAL A 83 1.02 2.85 -3.42
C VAL A 83 0.78 4.02 -4.36
N ALA A 84 0.48 5.19 -3.83
CA ALA A 84 0.25 6.40 -4.64
C ALA A 84 1.48 6.75 -5.48
N HIS A 85 2.67 6.69 -4.87
CA HIS A 85 3.91 6.92 -5.61
C HIS A 85 4.07 5.91 -6.75
N LEU A 86 3.86 4.64 -6.47
CA LEU A 86 4.06 3.57 -7.43
C LEU A 86 3.17 3.73 -8.67
N ILE A 87 1.87 3.98 -8.47
CA ILE A 87 0.92 4.07 -9.59
C ILE A 87 1.20 5.30 -10.45
N VAL A 88 1.67 6.39 -9.87
CA VAL A 88 2.05 7.57 -10.64
C VAL A 88 3.38 7.32 -11.37
N ALA A 89 4.36 6.74 -10.69
CA ALA A 89 5.68 6.47 -11.28
C ALA A 89 5.59 5.50 -12.46
N ARG A 90 4.65 4.56 -12.42
CA ARG A 90 4.45 3.57 -13.49
C ARG A 90 3.43 4.00 -14.55
N GLY A 91 2.89 5.20 -14.41
CA GLY A 91 1.97 5.74 -15.41
C GLY A 91 0.56 5.19 -15.34
N TYR A 92 0.18 4.52 -14.24
CA TYR A 92 -1.19 4.04 -14.07
C TYR A 92 -2.15 5.15 -13.66
N ALA A 93 -1.63 6.24 -13.13
CA ALA A 93 -2.41 7.42 -12.75
C ALA A 93 -1.57 8.68 -12.96
N ALA A 94 -2.22 9.80 -13.17
CA ALA A 94 -1.54 11.09 -13.27
C ALA A 94 -1.19 11.61 -11.88
N ALA A 95 -0.10 12.38 -11.78
CA ALA A 95 0.25 13.09 -10.56
C ALA A 95 -0.83 14.10 -10.19
N GLY A 96 -0.87 14.49 -8.94
CA GLY A 96 -1.88 15.39 -8.39
C GLY A 96 -2.96 14.65 -7.62
N PRO A 97 -4.20 15.14 -7.65
CA PRO A 97 -5.29 14.49 -6.91
C PRO A 97 -5.64 13.13 -7.52
N LEU A 98 -5.78 12.13 -6.67
CA LEU A 98 -6.25 10.81 -7.06
C LEU A 98 -6.90 10.11 -5.86
N THR A 99 -7.48 8.93 -6.11
CA THR A 99 -8.12 8.17 -5.05
C THR A 99 -7.54 6.77 -5.00
N ILE A 100 -7.52 6.17 -3.80
CA ILE A 100 -7.11 4.78 -3.61
C ILE A 100 -8.14 4.09 -2.75
N GLU A 101 -8.62 2.96 -3.25
CA GLU A 101 -9.55 2.11 -2.53
C GLU A 101 -8.78 1.26 -1.51
N THR A 102 -9.27 1.24 -0.27
CA THR A 102 -8.69 0.44 0.81
C THR A 102 -9.78 -0.36 1.50
N GLY A 103 -9.42 -1.22 2.42
CA GLY A 103 -10.41 -1.95 3.22
C GLY A 103 -11.30 -1.05 4.07
N ARG A 104 -10.90 0.19 4.30
CA ARG A 104 -11.70 1.17 5.05
C ARG A 104 -12.44 2.16 4.16
N GLY A 105 -12.37 1.99 2.86
CA GLY A 105 -13.03 2.87 1.89
C GLY A 105 -12.04 3.55 0.97
N VAL A 106 -12.54 4.53 0.23
CA VAL A 106 -11.77 5.27 -0.77
C VAL A 106 -11.16 6.50 -0.12
N LEU A 107 -9.85 6.65 -0.23
CA LEU A 107 -9.11 7.78 0.31
C LEU A 107 -8.75 8.75 -0.80
N ALA A 108 -8.88 10.04 -0.53
CA ALA A 108 -8.40 11.09 -1.41
C ALA A 108 -6.92 11.37 -1.09
N ILE A 109 -6.12 11.42 -2.16
CA ILE A 109 -4.67 11.52 -2.03
C ILE A 109 -4.17 12.54 -3.06
N GLU A 110 -3.13 13.27 -2.71
CA GLU A 110 -2.45 14.15 -3.65
C GLU A 110 -0.99 13.75 -3.74
N VAL A 111 -0.52 13.50 -4.96
CA VAL A 111 0.85 13.05 -5.21
C VAL A 111 1.63 14.13 -5.92
N MET A 112 2.74 14.52 -5.33
CA MET A 112 3.68 15.47 -5.93
C MET A 112 5.03 14.78 -6.08
N PRO A 113 5.37 14.31 -7.29
CA PRO A 113 6.66 13.64 -7.51
C PRO A 113 7.82 14.60 -7.26
N ARG A 114 8.86 14.08 -6.63
CA ARG A 114 10.11 14.80 -6.35
C ARG A 114 11.29 14.15 -7.05
N GLY A 115 11.03 13.30 -8.04
CA GLY A 115 11.99 12.54 -8.78
C GLY A 115 11.46 11.16 -9.06
N PRO A 116 12.20 10.31 -9.79
CA PRO A 116 11.69 8.99 -10.17
C PRO A 116 11.52 8.03 -8.98
N LEU A 117 12.23 8.26 -7.88
CA LEU A 117 12.22 7.37 -6.73
C LEU A 117 11.57 8.00 -5.50
N GLN A 118 11.06 9.22 -5.60
CA GLN A 118 10.52 9.94 -4.46
C GLN A 118 9.29 10.74 -4.84
N SER A 119 8.32 10.77 -3.92
CA SER A 119 7.14 11.64 -4.01
C SER A 119 6.81 12.20 -2.65
N GLN A 120 6.26 13.40 -2.64
CA GLN A 120 5.57 13.92 -1.49
C GLN A 120 4.09 13.57 -1.66
N VAL A 121 3.49 12.93 -0.64
CA VAL A 121 2.12 12.43 -0.74
C VAL A 121 1.31 12.98 0.43
N LYS A 122 0.22 13.65 0.10
CA LYS A 122 -0.74 14.14 1.08
C LYS A 122 -1.94 13.21 1.09
N VAL A 123 -2.28 12.67 2.26
CA VAL A 123 -3.40 11.75 2.43
C VAL A 123 -4.50 12.46 3.22
N ASP A 124 -5.69 12.49 2.64
CA ASP A 124 -6.87 12.99 3.34
C ASP A 124 -7.49 11.82 4.11
N MET A 125 -7.33 11.85 5.43
CA MET A 125 -7.84 10.80 6.31
C MET A 125 -9.28 11.08 6.76
N GLY A 126 -9.94 12.08 6.13
CA GLY A 126 -11.28 12.50 6.49
C GLY A 126 -11.31 13.56 7.59
N PRO A 127 -12.50 14.04 7.96
CA PRO A 127 -12.60 15.07 8.98
C PRO A 127 -12.12 14.55 10.34
N PRO A 128 -11.52 15.42 11.15
CA PRO A 128 -11.07 15.00 12.49
C PRO A 128 -12.26 14.65 13.38
N ILE A 129 -12.08 13.65 14.22
CA ILE A 129 -13.06 13.28 15.25
C ILE A 129 -12.77 14.14 16.47
N LEU A 130 -13.71 15.03 16.82
CA LEU A 130 -13.47 16.03 17.84
C LEU A 130 -13.97 15.62 19.23
N LEU A 131 -14.91 14.67 19.30
CA LEU A 131 -15.46 14.21 20.58
C LEU A 131 -14.60 13.07 21.10
N ALA A 132 -14.12 13.20 22.35
CA ALA A 132 -13.21 12.22 22.93
C ALA A 132 -13.76 10.79 22.91
N ARG A 133 -15.07 10.65 23.07
CA ARG A 133 -15.73 9.32 23.04
C ARG A 133 -15.68 8.65 21.67
N ASP A 134 -15.49 9.44 20.61
CA ASP A 134 -15.47 8.94 19.24
C ASP A 134 -14.04 8.73 18.73
N VAL A 135 -13.06 9.17 19.51
CA VAL A 135 -11.66 9.04 19.14
C VAL A 135 -11.11 7.76 19.76
N PRO A 136 -10.53 6.84 18.94
CA PRO A 136 -9.80 5.73 19.52
C PRO A 136 -8.59 6.30 20.25
N VAL A 137 -8.63 6.28 21.57
CA VAL A 137 -7.59 6.90 22.36
C VAL A 137 -6.58 5.87 22.77
N GLU A 138 -5.36 6.06 22.28
CA GLU A 138 -4.19 5.28 22.71
C GLU A 138 -3.51 6.08 23.79
N HIS A 139 -3.43 5.52 24.97
CA HIS A 139 -2.81 6.17 26.10
C HIS A 139 -1.55 5.43 26.53
#